data_9e880dba24400f7f2c902730cffa7315
#
_entry.id   9e880dba24400f7f2c902730cffa7315
#
_cell.length_a   1.000
_cell.length_b   1.000
_cell.length_c   1.000
_cell.angle_alpha   90.00
_cell.angle_beta   90.00
_cell.angle_gamma   90.00
#
_symmetry.space_group_name_H-M   'P 1'
#
loop_
_entity.id
_entity.type
_entity.pdbx_description
1 polymer ?
#
loop_
_entity_poly.entity_id
_entity_poly.type
_entity_poly.pdbx_seq_one_letter_code
_entity_poly.pdbx_strand_id
1 'polypeptide(L)'
;MYISMKTYSKKFLVTFFFSMLPMLLMSCSMGPEKASFSISGNLEKLQIGNDGFTEVYSIKSNTEWKFVNETDQSWVTVSPAKGSGNGTVTITANANTGTGRTAVFRVVPNGVKTQEIEIIQGNSYIQLMENSRL
;
A
#
# COMPACT_ATOMS: atom_id res chain seq x y z
N MET A 1 -12.38 42.04 77.33
CA MET A 1 -12.60 40.71 76.73
C MET A 1 -12.14 40.78 75.29
N TYR A 2 -10.91 40.33 74.98
CA TYR A 2 -10.32 40.44 73.65
C TYR A 2 -10.55 39.05 72.92
N ILE A 3 -11.26 39.12 71.81
CA ILE A 3 -11.40 37.96 70.94
C ILE A 3 -10.24 37.97 69.95
N SER A 4 -9.28 37.07 70.14
CA SER A 4 -8.16 36.88 69.24
C SER A 4 -8.68 36.25 67.90
N MET A 5 -8.66 37.04 66.84
CA MET A 5 -8.83 36.53 65.49
C MET A 5 -7.58 35.75 65.11
N LYS A 6 -7.70 34.45 65.02
CA LYS A 6 -6.69 33.59 64.38
C LYS A 6 -6.60 33.92 62.88
N THR A 7 -5.51 34.55 62.53
CA THR A 7 -5.09 34.69 61.13
C THR A 7 -4.89 33.31 60.53
N TYR A 8 -5.81 32.90 59.67
CA TYR A 8 -5.64 31.74 58.81
C TYR A 8 -4.48 32.04 57.84
N SER A 9 -3.44 31.27 57.99
CA SER A 9 -2.25 31.35 57.18
C SER A 9 -2.60 31.09 55.71
N LYS A 10 -2.32 32.06 54.84
CA LYS A 10 -2.44 31.99 53.38
C LYS A 10 -1.51 30.97 52.73
N LYS A 11 -0.92 30.08 53.48
CA LYS A 11 0.02 29.06 52.98
C LYS A 11 -0.62 27.80 52.46
N PHE A 12 -1.93 27.62 52.61
CA PHE A 12 -2.60 26.39 52.20
C PHE A 12 -3.20 26.46 50.79
N LEU A 13 -3.24 27.62 50.17
CA LEU A 13 -3.88 27.79 48.84
C LEU A 13 -2.88 27.69 47.66
N VAL A 14 -1.58 27.71 47.96
CA VAL A 14 -0.55 27.70 46.89
C VAL A 14 -0.11 26.28 46.52
N THR A 15 -0.35 25.31 47.43
CA THR A 15 0.12 23.94 47.20
C THR A 15 -0.83 23.10 46.34
N PHE A 16 -2.06 23.57 46.14
CA PHE A 16 -3.05 22.81 45.33
C PHE A 16 -3.05 23.16 43.84
N PHE A 17 -2.43 24.30 43.46
CA PHE A 17 -2.36 24.76 42.08
C PHE A 17 -1.15 24.23 41.30
N PHE A 18 -0.18 23.64 41.99
CA PHE A 18 1.08 23.21 41.34
C PHE A 18 1.09 21.72 40.97
N SER A 19 0.04 20.95 41.32
CA SER A 19 -0.02 19.53 41.06
C SER A 19 -0.81 19.15 39.78
N MET A 20 -1.34 20.14 39.03
CA MET A 20 -2.18 19.86 37.86
C MET A 20 -1.60 20.33 36.52
N LEU A 21 -0.31 20.64 36.48
CA LEU A 21 0.30 21.23 35.28
C LEU A 21 1.47 20.46 34.64
N PRO A 22 1.61 19.15 34.74
CA PRO A 22 2.54 18.47 33.83
C PRO A 22 1.88 17.42 32.91
N MET A 23 0.59 17.59 32.54
CA MET A 23 -0.04 16.54 31.69
C MET A 23 -0.48 17.05 30.31
N LEU A 24 0.12 18.11 29.81
CA LEU A 24 -0.34 18.72 28.55
C LEU A 24 0.78 19.11 27.58
N LEU A 25 1.90 18.36 27.54
CA LEU A 25 2.90 18.51 26.48
C LEU A 25 3.49 17.17 26.05
N MET A 26 2.65 16.18 25.81
CA MET A 26 2.98 15.13 24.84
C MET A 26 2.24 15.43 23.55
N SER A 27 2.54 16.56 22.95
CA SER A 27 2.35 16.78 21.54
C SER A 27 3.37 15.86 20.85
N CYS A 28 2.95 14.64 20.59
CA CYS A 28 3.62 13.78 19.64
C CYS A 28 3.51 14.50 18.28
N SER A 29 4.52 15.28 17.94
CA SER A 29 4.70 15.84 16.61
C SER A 29 5.03 14.67 15.70
N MET A 30 3.99 13.93 15.30
CA MET A 30 4.08 13.06 14.13
C MET A 30 4.22 14.01 12.94
N GLY A 31 5.44 14.17 12.46
CA GLY A 31 5.66 14.75 11.13
C GLY A 31 4.83 13.98 10.10
N PRO A 32 4.55 14.59 8.94
CA PRO A 32 3.76 13.91 7.90
C PRO A 32 4.43 12.57 7.57
N GLU A 33 3.67 11.49 7.75
CA GLU A 33 4.14 10.14 7.46
C GLU A 33 4.51 10.05 5.96
N LYS A 34 5.72 9.55 5.68
CA LYS A 34 6.20 9.42 4.30
C LYS A 34 5.28 8.45 3.53
N ALA A 35 4.88 8.85 2.33
CA ALA A 35 4.11 7.99 1.44
C ALA A 35 4.84 6.67 1.17
N SER A 36 4.12 5.56 1.27
CA SER A 36 4.63 4.21 1.10
C SER A 36 3.66 3.36 0.29
N PHE A 37 4.21 2.49 -0.55
CA PHE A 37 3.45 1.53 -1.35
C PHE A 37 4.29 0.26 -1.57
N SER A 38 3.67 -0.89 -1.41
CA SER A 38 4.21 -2.18 -1.83
C SER A 38 3.08 -3.13 -2.22
N ILE A 39 3.38 -4.02 -3.16
CA ILE A 39 2.50 -5.11 -3.60
C ILE A 39 3.21 -6.43 -3.33
N SER A 40 2.44 -7.46 -2.93
CA SER A 40 2.99 -8.79 -2.66
C SER A 40 3.47 -9.47 -3.95
N GLY A 41 4.50 -10.31 -3.84
CA GLY A 41 5.07 -11.04 -4.96
C GLY A 41 6.06 -10.21 -5.79
N ASN A 42 6.76 -10.89 -6.68
CA ASN A 42 7.63 -10.25 -7.68
C ASN A 42 6.85 -10.07 -8.97
N LEU A 43 6.24 -8.90 -9.14
CA LEU A 43 5.38 -8.58 -10.29
C LEU A 43 6.08 -7.81 -11.40
N GLU A 44 7.37 -7.51 -11.25
CA GLU A 44 8.12 -6.80 -12.28
C GLU A 44 8.01 -7.52 -13.64
N LYS A 45 8.01 -8.88 -13.59
CA LYS A 45 7.82 -9.74 -14.75
C LYS A 45 7.00 -10.98 -14.37
N LEU A 46 5.68 -10.93 -14.61
CA LEU A 46 4.76 -12.01 -14.32
C LEU A 46 4.57 -12.90 -15.54
N GLN A 47 5.06 -14.12 -15.48
CA GLN A 47 4.83 -15.15 -16.53
C GLN A 47 3.66 -16.03 -16.15
N ILE A 48 2.69 -16.16 -17.04
CA ILE A 48 1.47 -16.95 -16.84
C ILE A 48 1.27 -17.98 -17.95
N GLY A 49 0.59 -19.08 -17.60
CA GLY A 49 0.25 -20.16 -18.54
C GLY A 49 -0.84 -19.76 -19.53
N ASN A 50 -1.04 -20.62 -20.53
CA ASN A 50 -2.03 -20.41 -21.58
C ASN A 50 -3.48 -20.68 -21.14
N ASP A 51 -3.69 -21.43 -20.06
CA ASP A 51 -5.03 -21.88 -19.62
C ASP A 51 -5.87 -20.77 -18.96
N GLY A 52 -5.35 -19.56 -18.94
CA GLY A 52 -5.91 -18.46 -18.18
C GLY A 52 -5.25 -18.33 -16.81
N PHE A 53 -5.54 -17.23 -16.12
CA PHE A 53 -4.90 -16.90 -14.86
C PHE A 53 -5.82 -16.05 -14.00
N THR A 54 -5.86 -16.31 -12.70
CA THR A 54 -6.51 -15.44 -11.73
C THR A 54 -5.79 -15.57 -10.41
N GLU A 55 -5.24 -14.47 -9.92
CA GLU A 55 -4.53 -14.42 -8.65
C GLU A 55 -4.76 -13.10 -7.93
N VAL A 56 -4.76 -13.18 -6.60
CA VAL A 56 -4.99 -12.03 -5.70
C VAL A 56 -3.68 -11.62 -5.07
N TYR A 57 -3.36 -10.33 -5.17
CA TYR A 57 -2.17 -9.70 -4.61
C TYR A 57 -2.54 -8.72 -3.52
N SER A 58 -1.82 -8.74 -2.41
CA SER A 58 -2.01 -7.81 -1.30
C SER A 58 -1.23 -6.53 -1.52
N ILE A 59 -1.87 -5.40 -1.25
CA ILE A 59 -1.26 -4.07 -1.27
C ILE A 59 -1.11 -3.58 0.18
N LYS A 60 0.07 -3.08 0.51
CA LYS A 60 0.35 -2.30 1.71
C LYS A 60 0.70 -0.88 1.30
N SER A 61 -0.11 0.08 1.71
CA SER A 61 0.06 1.48 1.35
C SER A 61 -0.56 2.40 2.42
N ASN A 62 -0.04 3.60 2.55
CA ASN A 62 -0.65 4.69 3.30
C ASN A 62 -1.13 5.83 2.38
N THR A 63 -1.19 5.58 1.08
CA THR A 63 -1.55 6.57 0.06
C THR A 63 -2.50 5.98 -0.99
N GLU A 64 -3.01 6.84 -1.87
CA GLU A 64 -3.80 6.42 -3.04
C GLU A 64 -2.91 5.76 -4.08
N TRP A 65 -3.48 4.83 -4.83
CA TRP A 65 -2.79 4.11 -5.90
C TRP A 65 -3.74 3.79 -7.05
N LYS A 66 -3.17 3.66 -8.25
CA LYS A 66 -3.90 3.23 -9.45
C LYS A 66 -3.05 2.36 -10.35
N PHE A 67 -3.70 1.46 -11.07
CA PHE A 67 -3.13 0.68 -12.16
C PHE A 67 -3.58 1.28 -13.50
N VAL A 68 -2.65 1.48 -14.42
CA VAL A 68 -2.90 1.99 -15.76
C VAL A 68 -2.46 0.92 -16.75
N ASN A 69 -3.37 0.49 -17.62
CA ASN A 69 -3.04 -0.44 -18.72
C ASN A 69 -2.35 0.36 -19.84
N GLU A 70 -1.04 0.23 -19.96
CA GLU A 70 -0.25 0.99 -20.93
C GLU A 70 -0.34 0.44 -22.36
N THR A 71 -0.67 -0.84 -22.48
CA THR A 71 -0.74 -1.53 -23.79
C THR A 71 -2.16 -1.66 -24.32
N ASP A 72 -3.15 -1.17 -23.57
CA ASP A 72 -4.59 -1.25 -23.89
C ASP A 72 -5.06 -2.68 -24.27
N GLN A 73 -4.48 -3.68 -23.61
CA GLN A 73 -4.79 -5.07 -23.84
C GLN A 73 -6.03 -5.51 -23.05
N SER A 74 -7.05 -6.01 -23.74
CA SER A 74 -8.32 -6.44 -23.13
C SER A 74 -8.31 -7.88 -22.58
N TRP A 75 -7.29 -8.66 -22.88
CA TRP A 75 -7.19 -10.07 -22.45
C TRP A 75 -6.77 -10.22 -20.99
N VAL A 76 -6.28 -9.15 -20.37
CA VAL A 76 -5.86 -9.12 -18.98
C VAL A 76 -6.45 -7.90 -18.27
N THR A 77 -6.90 -8.10 -17.05
CA THR A 77 -7.52 -7.05 -16.21
C THR A 77 -6.92 -7.04 -14.81
N VAL A 78 -6.88 -5.86 -14.21
CA VAL A 78 -6.53 -5.65 -12.81
C VAL A 78 -7.73 -5.03 -12.11
N SER A 79 -8.23 -5.66 -11.08
CA SER A 79 -9.43 -5.18 -10.36
C SER A 79 -9.25 -5.28 -8.83
N PRO A 80 -9.56 -4.23 -8.07
CA PRO A 80 -9.88 -2.88 -8.54
C PRO A 80 -8.68 -2.18 -9.18
N ALA A 81 -8.92 -1.32 -10.18
CA ALA A 81 -7.86 -0.57 -10.87
C ALA A 81 -7.32 0.63 -10.07
N LYS A 82 -7.95 0.97 -8.95
CA LYS A 82 -7.52 2.05 -8.04
C LYS A 82 -8.00 1.79 -6.63
N GLY A 83 -7.31 2.38 -5.65
CA GLY A 83 -7.66 2.28 -4.25
C GLY A 83 -6.88 3.27 -3.39
N SER A 84 -7.06 3.17 -2.08
CA SER A 84 -6.35 3.98 -1.09
C SER A 84 -6.01 3.12 0.12
N GLY A 85 -4.82 3.30 0.66
CA GLY A 85 -4.35 2.52 1.79
C GLY A 85 -4.13 1.05 1.45
N ASN A 86 -4.18 0.19 2.45
CA ASN A 86 -4.04 -1.25 2.30
C ASN A 86 -5.24 -1.83 1.53
N GLY A 87 -4.98 -2.87 0.75
CA GLY A 87 -6.04 -3.52 -0.02
C GLY A 87 -5.56 -4.77 -0.74
N THR A 88 -6.35 -5.23 -1.68
CA THR A 88 -6.02 -6.33 -2.57
C THR A 88 -6.39 -5.98 -4.00
N VAL A 89 -5.67 -6.54 -4.95
CA VAL A 89 -6.01 -6.50 -6.38
C VAL A 89 -6.01 -7.91 -6.93
N THR A 90 -6.93 -8.17 -7.84
CA THR A 90 -6.99 -9.43 -8.59
C THR A 90 -6.51 -9.17 -10.01
N ILE A 91 -5.52 -9.92 -10.45
CA ILE A 91 -5.09 -9.95 -11.85
C ILE A 91 -5.76 -11.18 -12.51
N THR A 92 -6.51 -10.93 -13.57
CA THR A 92 -7.19 -11.98 -14.33
C THR A 92 -6.78 -11.89 -15.79
N ALA A 93 -6.37 -13.02 -16.37
CA ALA A 93 -6.06 -13.12 -17.79
C ALA A 93 -6.86 -14.26 -18.43
N ASN A 94 -7.41 -14.00 -19.61
CA ASN A 94 -8.13 -14.99 -20.40
C ASN A 94 -7.17 -16.06 -20.95
N ALA A 95 -7.69 -17.25 -21.24
CA ALA A 95 -6.92 -18.28 -21.92
C ALA A 95 -6.40 -17.77 -23.29
N ASN A 96 -5.24 -18.29 -23.68
CA ASN A 96 -4.59 -17.95 -24.94
C ASN A 96 -4.35 -19.21 -25.76
N THR A 97 -5.03 -19.32 -26.90
CA THR A 97 -4.86 -20.43 -27.85
C THR A 97 -3.95 -20.04 -29.02
N GLY A 98 -3.44 -18.82 -29.04
CA GLY A 98 -2.60 -18.27 -30.09
C GLY A 98 -1.13 -18.15 -29.70
N THR A 99 -0.47 -17.22 -30.35
CA THR A 99 0.91 -16.87 -30.06
C THR A 99 1.06 -16.19 -28.70
N GLY A 100 2.28 -16.19 -28.13
CA GLY A 100 2.58 -15.47 -26.91
C GLY A 100 2.22 -13.99 -27.00
N ARG A 101 1.77 -13.42 -25.89
CA ARG A 101 1.34 -12.02 -25.78
C ARG A 101 1.83 -11.38 -24.49
N THR A 102 1.99 -10.07 -24.52
CA THR A 102 2.47 -9.29 -23.38
C THR A 102 1.56 -8.09 -23.13
N ALA A 103 1.34 -7.79 -21.88
CA ALA A 103 0.68 -6.57 -21.44
C ALA A 103 1.54 -5.87 -20.37
N VAL A 104 1.49 -4.55 -20.35
CA VAL A 104 2.21 -3.73 -19.38
C VAL A 104 1.21 -2.89 -18.60
N PHE A 105 1.27 -3.00 -17.29
CA PHE A 105 0.55 -2.13 -16.36
C PHE A 105 1.53 -1.26 -15.61
N ARG A 106 1.20 0.02 -15.50
CA ARG A 106 1.93 0.95 -14.64
C ARG A 106 1.16 1.15 -13.35
N VAL A 107 1.82 0.90 -12.23
CA VAL A 107 1.32 1.19 -10.88
C VAL A 107 1.78 2.58 -10.48
N VAL A 108 0.83 3.45 -10.18
CA VAL A 108 1.07 4.87 -9.87
C VAL A 108 0.56 5.17 -8.47
N PRO A 109 1.38 4.96 -7.43
CA PRO A 109 1.04 5.39 -6.08
C PRO A 109 1.30 6.90 -5.93
N ASN A 110 0.47 7.58 -5.16
CA ASN A 110 0.67 9.01 -4.92
C ASN A 110 1.87 9.23 -3.98
N GLY A 111 2.81 10.08 -4.38
CA GLY A 111 4.01 10.40 -3.60
C GLY A 111 5.07 9.29 -3.53
N VAL A 112 4.92 8.19 -4.29
CA VAL A 112 5.89 7.08 -4.39
C VAL A 112 6.26 6.85 -5.85
N LYS A 113 7.47 6.33 -6.09
CA LYS A 113 7.93 6.00 -7.44
C LYS A 113 6.97 5.01 -8.11
N THR A 114 6.64 5.27 -9.37
CA THR A 114 5.87 4.36 -10.21
C THR A 114 6.63 3.05 -10.46
N GLN A 115 5.86 1.96 -10.60
CA GLN A 115 6.37 0.62 -10.89
C GLN A 115 5.69 0.11 -12.15
N GLU A 116 6.38 -0.73 -12.92
CA GLU A 116 5.80 -1.43 -14.06
C GLU A 116 5.64 -2.90 -13.75
N ILE A 117 4.55 -3.48 -14.24
CA ILE A 117 4.24 -4.89 -14.19
C ILE A 117 4.13 -5.37 -15.63
N GLU A 118 5.07 -6.19 -16.08
CA GLU A 118 5.01 -6.87 -17.37
C GLU A 118 4.34 -8.23 -17.19
N ILE A 119 3.23 -8.47 -17.87
CA ILE A 119 2.50 -9.74 -17.85
C ILE A 119 2.70 -10.43 -19.18
N ILE A 120 3.34 -11.59 -19.17
CA ILE A 120 3.66 -12.39 -20.36
C ILE A 120 2.85 -13.67 -20.32
N GLN A 121 2.09 -13.93 -21.36
CA GLN A 121 1.31 -15.15 -21.49
C GLN A 121 1.66 -15.93 -22.76
N GLY A 122 1.93 -17.20 -22.58
CA GLY A 122 2.27 -18.11 -23.66
C GLY A 122 3.71 -17.96 -24.16
N ASN A 123 4.13 -18.97 -24.91
CA ASN A 123 5.48 -19.13 -25.45
C ASN A 123 6.59 -18.96 -24.44
N SER A 124 6.39 -19.58 -23.30
CA SER A 124 7.42 -19.74 -22.30
C SER A 124 8.58 -20.56 -22.83
N TYR A 125 9.71 -20.24 -22.37
CA TYR A 125 11.00 -20.94 -22.33
C TYR A 125 10.94 -22.48 -22.41
N ILE A 126 9.82 -23.11 -22.08
CA ILE A 126 9.61 -24.57 -22.13
C ILE A 126 9.53 -25.08 -23.59
N GLN A 127 8.95 -24.34 -24.52
CA GLN A 127 8.89 -24.75 -25.92
C GLN A 127 10.24 -24.66 -26.63
N LEU A 128 11.10 -23.71 -26.18
CA LEU A 128 12.48 -23.64 -26.70
C LEU A 128 13.32 -24.85 -26.27
N MET A 129 13.05 -25.39 -25.06
CA MET A 129 13.72 -26.57 -24.53
C MET A 129 13.23 -27.85 -25.21
N GLU A 130 11.99 -27.91 -25.61
CA GLU A 130 11.40 -29.08 -26.29
C GLU A 130 11.84 -29.15 -27.75
N ASN A 131 11.96 -28.00 -28.43
CA ASN A 131 12.48 -27.93 -29.79
C ASN A 131 14.00 -28.13 -29.89
N SER A 132 14.74 -28.01 -28.79
CA SER A 132 16.17 -28.28 -28.77
C SER A 132 16.54 -29.73 -28.45
N ARG A 133 15.52 -30.59 -28.24
CA ARG A 133 15.67 -32.06 -28.01
C ARG A 133 15.37 -32.92 -29.20
N LEU A 134 15.01 -32.30 -30.32
CA LEU A 134 14.88 -33.00 -31.63
C LEU A 134 16.21 -32.85 -32.45
#